data_a61074026a8532190b06e278b0a80f8f
#
_entry.id   a61074026a8532190b06e278b0a80f8f
#
_cell.length_a   1.000
_cell.length_b   1.000
_cell.length_c   1.000
_cell.angle_alpha   90.00
_cell.angle_beta   90.00
_cell.angle_gamma   90.00
#
_symmetry.space_group_name_H-M   'P 1'
#
loop_
_entity.id
_entity.type
_entity.pdbx_description
1 polymer ?
#
loop_
_entity_poly.entity_id
_entity_poly.type
_entity_poly.pdbx_seq_one_letter_code
_entity_poly.pdbx_strand_id
1 'polypeptide(L)'
;MKAVYTELHRSHDPQFFLVRGVVRRTTEQPERADLLLAGLSAGRHELVEPVVFGQGPRARVHSPEYLGFLAEAWDAWVALGDGGPEMIANMHPVRNAATYPTHIVGRLGWHTIDTSCPIGPGTFAAACAATDVAATAAQLVLDGEDAAYALCRPPGHHAYRDLASGFCFLNNSAIAAAHLRLRHERVAILDVDVHHGNGTQGIFYERPDVLTVSIHADPAFFNPFVWGYAHERGAGPGLGANLNIPLPLRTGDDGYLQALGVAERTIHAFAPGALVVALGLDASEHDPLAGLAVTTAGFRRIGAAIARLGLPTVFVQEGGYLSEILGANLTSVLAGFEEAR
;
A
#
# COMPACT_ATOMS: atom_id res chain seq x y z
N MET A 1 -18.06 -1.38 -10.40
CA MET A 1 -17.59 -2.41 -9.43
C MET A 1 -18.02 -2.08 -8.00
N LYS A 2 -17.94 -3.04 -7.07
CA LYS A 2 -18.12 -2.81 -5.64
C LYS A 2 -16.87 -2.17 -5.05
N ALA A 3 -17.07 -1.18 -4.16
CA ALA A 3 -16.02 -0.48 -3.44
C ALA A 3 -16.22 -0.68 -1.93
N VAL A 4 -15.25 -1.30 -1.28
CA VAL A 4 -15.30 -1.58 0.16
C VAL A 4 -14.73 -0.40 0.93
N TYR A 5 -15.45 0.08 1.95
CA TYR A 5 -15.09 1.25 2.72
C TYR A 5 -15.64 1.19 4.15
N THR A 6 -14.97 1.87 5.08
CA THR A 6 -15.45 2.08 6.45
C THR A 6 -14.98 3.43 7.01
N GLU A 7 -15.82 4.08 7.81
CA GLU A 7 -15.50 5.33 8.52
C GLU A 7 -14.42 5.16 9.62
N LEU A 8 -14.11 3.93 10.03
CA LEU A 8 -13.12 3.68 11.08
C LEU A 8 -11.71 4.20 10.74
N HIS A 9 -11.42 4.42 9.45
CA HIS A 9 -10.17 5.06 9.02
C HIS A 9 -9.92 6.42 9.66
N ARG A 10 -10.98 7.16 10.02
CA ARG A 10 -10.89 8.52 10.62
C ARG A 10 -10.26 8.51 12.00
N SER A 11 -10.23 7.36 12.67
CA SER A 11 -9.54 7.24 13.96
C SER A 11 -8.01 7.35 13.86
N HIS A 12 -7.45 7.22 12.63
CA HIS A 12 -6.06 7.53 12.33
C HIS A 12 -5.97 8.94 11.73
N ASP A 13 -5.56 9.91 12.54
CA ASP A 13 -5.42 11.32 12.14
C ASP A 13 -4.07 11.87 12.60
N PRO A 14 -2.98 11.46 11.95
CA PRO A 14 -1.65 11.91 12.29
C PRO A 14 -1.48 13.40 11.97
N GLN A 15 -0.91 14.15 12.93
CA GLN A 15 -0.80 15.60 12.82
C GLN A 15 0.54 16.04 12.22
N PHE A 16 1.61 15.27 12.48
CA PHE A 16 2.95 15.63 12.01
C PHE A 16 3.83 14.41 11.74
N PHE A 17 4.87 14.62 10.99
CA PHE A 17 5.95 13.66 10.80
C PHE A 17 7.27 14.39 10.63
N LEU A 18 8.40 13.68 10.73
CA LEU A 18 9.72 14.23 10.55
C LEU A 18 10.24 13.92 9.15
N VAL A 19 10.62 14.95 8.41
CA VAL A 19 11.27 14.80 7.11
C VAL A 19 12.46 15.73 7.00
N ARG A 20 13.64 15.17 6.70
CA ARG A 20 14.89 15.92 6.57
C ARG A 20 15.17 16.84 7.78
N GLY A 21 14.88 16.35 9.00
CA GLY A 21 15.08 17.10 10.24
C GLY A 21 14.04 18.20 10.52
N VAL A 22 12.98 18.31 9.72
CA VAL A 22 11.92 19.31 9.88
C VAL A 22 10.61 18.62 10.22
N VAL A 23 9.93 19.11 11.28
CA VAL A 23 8.55 18.72 11.59
C VAL A 23 7.63 19.33 10.55
N ARG A 24 6.81 18.52 9.91
CA ARG A 24 5.82 18.95 8.92
C ARG A 24 4.45 18.35 9.26
N ARG A 25 3.39 19.02 8.83
CA ARG A 25 2.07 18.41 8.82
C ARG A 25 2.10 17.19 7.88
N THR A 26 1.51 16.07 8.33
CA THR A 26 1.42 14.88 7.47
C THR A 26 0.62 15.15 6.21
N THR A 27 0.99 14.52 5.11
CA THR A 27 0.21 14.51 3.87
C THR A 27 -0.84 13.40 3.88
N GLU A 28 -0.63 12.37 4.70
CA GLU A 28 -1.56 11.27 4.90
C GLU A 28 -2.66 11.71 5.90
N GLN A 29 -3.76 12.29 5.39
CA GLN A 29 -4.84 12.91 6.14
C GLN A 29 -6.17 12.21 5.87
N PRO A 30 -7.13 12.22 6.85
CA PRO A 30 -8.45 11.61 6.69
C PRO A 30 -9.23 12.13 5.47
N GLU A 31 -9.06 13.41 5.13
CA GLU A 31 -9.73 14.08 4.01
C GLU A 31 -9.41 13.47 2.64
N ARG A 32 -8.30 12.71 2.53
CA ARG A 32 -8.02 11.92 1.32
C ARG A 32 -9.16 10.98 0.98
N ALA A 33 -9.73 10.31 1.99
CA ALA A 33 -10.85 9.39 1.78
C ALA A 33 -12.10 10.11 1.28
N ASP A 34 -12.36 11.36 1.70
CA ASP A 34 -13.51 12.13 1.25
C ASP A 34 -13.43 12.43 -0.25
N LEU A 35 -12.25 12.80 -0.75
CA LEU A 35 -12.02 13.02 -2.18
C LEU A 35 -12.14 11.73 -2.99
N LEU A 36 -11.65 10.61 -2.46
CA LEU A 36 -11.76 9.31 -3.10
C LEU A 36 -13.22 8.82 -3.13
N LEU A 37 -13.99 9.01 -2.04
CA LEU A 37 -15.43 8.72 -2.00
C LEU A 37 -16.21 9.55 -3.01
N ALA A 38 -15.86 10.83 -3.15
CA ALA A 38 -16.45 11.67 -4.20
C ALA A 38 -16.16 11.12 -5.61
N GLY A 39 -14.93 10.63 -5.84
CA GLY A 39 -14.55 9.96 -7.10
C GLY A 39 -15.33 8.66 -7.34
N LEU A 40 -15.52 7.83 -6.31
CA LEU A 40 -16.33 6.60 -6.39
C LEU A 40 -17.79 6.90 -6.69
N SER A 41 -18.34 7.93 -6.05
CA SER A 41 -19.71 8.40 -6.30
C SER A 41 -19.88 8.90 -7.74
N ALA A 42 -18.93 9.69 -8.26
CA ALA A 42 -18.93 10.15 -9.65
C ALA A 42 -18.86 8.99 -10.65
N GLY A 43 -18.10 7.94 -10.33
CA GLY A 43 -18.01 6.68 -11.08
C GLY A 43 -19.20 5.74 -10.88
N ARG A 44 -20.16 6.09 -10.00
CA ARG A 44 -21.35 5.26 -9.65
C ARG A 44 -20.99 3.86 -9.13
N HIS A 45 -19.91 3.76 -8.37
CA HIS A 45 -19.52 2.51 -7.72
C HIS A 45 -20.39 2.25 -6.48
N GLU A 46 -20.72 0.97 -6.25
CA GLU A 46 -21.49 0.53 -5.09
C GLU A 46 -20.60 0.45 -3.85
N LEU A 47 -20.93 1.21 -2.81
CA LEU A 47 -20.22 1.15 -1.52
C LEU A 47 -20.74 -0.03 -0.69
N VAL A 48 -19.83 -0.83 -0.16
CA VAL A 48 -20.12 -1.95 0.73
C VAL A 48 -19.26 -1.88 1.99
N GLU A 49 -19.84 -2.27 3.13
CA GLU A 49 -19.12 -2.34 4.40
C GLU A 49 -18.19 -3.56 4.44
N PRO A 50 -17.03 -3.48 5.11
CA PRO A 50 -16.16 -4.62 5.26
C PRO A 50 -16.69 -5.66 6.23
N VAL A 51 -16.36 -6.92 5.94
CA VAL A 51 -16.50 -8.02 6.90
C VAL A 51 -15.31 -8.00 7.86
N VAL A 52 -15.57 -8.16 9.15
CA VAL A 52 -14.50 -8.24 10.17
C VAL A 52 -13.93 -9.66 10.19
N PHE A 53 -12.73 -9.85 9.66
CA PHE A 53 -12.06 -11.16 9.60
C PHE A 53 -11.23 -11.49 10.86
N GLY A 54 -11.08 -10.56 11.77
CA GLY A 54 -10.23 -10.73 12.95
C GLY A 54 -8.74 -10.81 12.59
N GLN A 55 -7.98 -11.58 13.35
CA GLN A 55 -6.52 -11.63 13.18
C GLN A 55 -6.04 -12.56 12.05
N GLY A 56 -6.89 -13.45 11.54
CA GLY A 56 -6.51 -14.48 10.59
C GLY A 56 -5.78 -13.95 9.34
N PRO A 57 -6.35 -13.02 8.57
CA PRO A 57 -5.68 -12.43 7.41
C PRO A 57 -4.37 -11.71 7.77
N ARG A 58 -4.34 -10.97 8.88
CA ARG A 58 -3.17 -10.20 9.35
C ARG A 58 -2.01 -11.12 9.73
N ALA A 59 -2.28 -12.20 10.44
CA ALA A 59 -1.28 -13.18 10.88
C ALA A 59 -0.65 -14.00 9.74
N ARG A 60 -1.27 -14.05 8.55
CA ARG A 60 -0.66 -14.65 7.35
C ARG A 60 0.47 -13.80 6.78
N VAL A 61 0.49 -12.51 7.09
CA VAL A 61 1.43 -11.52 6.54
C VAL A 61 2.38 -11.00 7.61
N HIS A 62 1.84 -10.61 8.75
CA HIS A 62 2.60 -9.97 9.83
C HIS A 62 2.93 -10.92 10.95
N SER A 63 4.04 -10.65 11.65
CA SER A 63 4.47 -11.46 12.80
C SER A 63 3.55 -11.23 14.02
N PRO A 64 3.31 -12.26 14.85
CA PRO A 64 2.54 -12.10 16.09
C PRO A 64 3.13 -11.05 17.03
N GLU A 65 4.46 -10.95 17.08
CA GLU A 65 5.21 -9.98 17.90
C GLU A 65 4.88 -8.54 17.46
N TYR A 66 4.87 -8.29 16.15
CA TYR A 66 4.54 -6.96 15.59
C TYR A 66 3.07 -6.61 15.81
N LEU A 67 2.16 -7.55 15.55
CA LEU A 67 0.72 -7.34 15.80
C LEU A 67 0.44 -7.05 17.27
N GLY A 68 1.11 -7.76 18.20
CA GLY A 68 1.05 -7.50 19.63
C GLY A 68 1.60 -6.12 20.01
N PHE A 69 2.75 -5.73 19.41
CA PHE A 69 3.29 -4.39 19.59
C PHE A 69 2.28 -3.31 19.17
N LEU A 70 1.72 -3.39 17.97
CA LEU A 70 0.77 -2.37 17.48
C LEU A 70 -0.49 -2.27 18.36
N ALA A 71 -0.97 -3.40 18.87
CA ALA A 71 -2.16 -3.45 19.73
C ALA A 71 -1.94 -2.78 21.09
N GLU A 72 -0.74 -2.83 21.64
CA GLU A 72 -0.40 -2.33 22.98
C GLU A 72 0.30 -0.96 22.94
N ALA A 73 0.79 -0.55 21.76
CA ALA A 73 1.74 0.55 21.63
C ALA A 73 1.23 1.85 22.25
N TRP A 74 0.01 2.26 21.92
CA TRP A 74 -0.53 3.52 22.39
C TRP A 74 -0.74 3.55 23.91
N ASP A 75 -1.31 2.52 24.49
CA ASP A 75 -1.56 2.45 25.93
C ASP A 75 -0.26 2.45 26.73
N ALA A 76 0.76 1.70 26.24
CA ALA A 76 2.08 1.69 26.84
C ALA A 76 2.80 3.04 26.71
N TRP A 77 2.57 3.78 25.62
CA TRP A 77 3.12 5.13 25.44
C TRP A 77 2.49 6.14 26.40
N VAL A 78 1.17 6.12 26.55
CA VAL A 78 0.45 6.99 27.49
C VAL A 78 0.87 6.71 28.94
N ALA A 79 1.15 5.44 29.26
CA ALA A 79 1.61 5.03 30.60
C ALA A 79 3.02 5.58 30.97
N LEU A 80 3.83 6.07 30.03
CA LEU A 80 5.11 6.76 30.31
C LEU A 80 4.90 8.07 31.08
N GLY A 81 3.79 8.80 30.77
CA GLY A 81 3.44 10.06 31.43
C GLY A 81 4.20 11.30 30.90
N ASP A 82 5.26 11.09 30.10
CA ASP A 82 6.09 12.16 29.51
C ASP A 82 6.22 12.01 27.97
N GLY A 83 5.48 11.08 27.37
CA GLY A 83 5.42 10.87 25.93
C GLY A 83 4.76 12.04 25.18
N GLY A 84 5.16 12.28 23.94
CA GLY A 84 4.52 13.27 23.06
C GLY A 84 3.10 12.87 22.64
N PRO A 85 2.38 13.75 21.92
CA PRO A 85 1.00 13.52 21.47
C PRO A 85 0.88 12.42 20.42
N GLU A 86 1.98 12.02 19.80
CA GLU A 86 2.11 10.92 18.85
C GLU A 86 3.43 10.20 19.07
N MET A 87 3.44 8.89 18.83
CA MET A 87 4.64 8.08 18.98
C MET A 87 5.45 8.15 17.69
N ILE A 88 6.64 8.74 17.75
CA ILE A 88 7.64 8.72 16.67
C ILE A 88 8.95 8.21 17.24
N ALA A 89 9.56 7.21 16.58
CA ALA A 89 10.81 6.63 17.03
C ALA A 89 11.96 7.63 16.95
N ASN A 90 12.76 7.69 18.02
CA ASN A 90 13.99 8.49 18.06
C ASN A 90 15.27 7.63 17.91
N MET A 91 15.10 6.32 17.73
CA MET A 91 16.20 5.37 17.50
C MET A 91 15.69 4.18 16.68
N HIS A 92 16.52 3.65 15.79
CA HIS A 92 16.26 2.46 15.00
C HIS A 92 17.45 1.49 15.17
N PRO A 93 17.31 0.34 15.83
CA PRO A 93 18.41 -0.56 16.13
C PRO A 93 18.87 -1.35 14.90
N VAL A 94 20.14 -1.71 14.88
CA VAL A 94 20.65 -2.77 14.00
C VAL A 94 20.25 -4.12 14.61
N ARG A 95 19.20 -4.74 14.10
CA ARG A 95 18.49 -5.87 14.73
C ARG A 95 19.31 -7.13 14.90
N ASN A 96 20.23 -7.43 13.97
CA ASN A 96 21.05 -8.64 14.00
C ASN A 96 22.07 -8.68 15.15
N ALA A 97 22.29 -7.56 15.83
CA ALA A 97 23.21 -7.42 16.97
C ALA A 97 22.49 -6.92 18.24
N ALA A 98 21.16 -6.92 18.27
CA ALA A 98 20.35 -6.38 19.36
C ALA A 98 19.43 -7.42 19.96
N THR A 99 19.01 -7.17 21.22
CA THR A 99 17.99 -7.95 21.92
C THR A 99 16.64 -7.25 21.76
N TYR A 100 15.57 -8.02 21.57
CA TYR A 100 14.22 -7.47 21.52
C TYR A 100 13.90 -6.69 22.80
N PRO A 101 13.53 -5.41 22.71
CA PRO A 101 13.40 -4.55 23.87
C PRO A 101 12.08 -4.78 24.62
N THR A 102 12.12 -4.61 25.94
CA THR A 102 10.92 -4.63 26.79
C THR A 102 10.24 -3.26 26.89
N HIS A 103 11.04 -2.18 26.84
CA HIS A 103 10.54 -0.81 26.99
C HIS A 103 9.87 -0.32 25.70
N ILE A 104 8.75 0.39 25.80
CA ILE A 104 7.95 0.82 24.66
C ILE A 104 8.74 1.69 23.66
N VAL A 105 9.61 2.57 24.11
CA VAL A 105 10.47 3.40 23.23
C VAL A 105 11.40 2.52 22.40
N GLY A 106 11.97 1.48 22.99
CA GLY A 106 12.78 0.50 22.27
C GLY A 106 11.95 -0.34 21.28
N ARG A 107 10.76 -0.80 21.68
CA ARG A 107 9.84 -1.55 20.81
C ARG A 107 9.38 -0.69 19.62
N LEU A 108 9.11 0.59 19.83
CA LEU A 108 8.78 1.54 18.77
C LEU A 108 9.89 1.60 17.72
N GLY A 109 11.13 1.81 18.12
CA GLY A 109 12.27 1.84 17.19
C GLY A 109 12.56 0.48 16.56
N TRP A 110 12.25 -0.64 17.26
CA TRP A 110 12.38 -1.99 16.72
C TRP A 110 11.43 -2.25 15.55
N HIS A 111 10.23 -1.67 15.62
CA HIS A 111 9.13 -1.92 14.68
C HIS A 111 8.86 -0.78 13.71
N THR A 112 9.74 0.21 13.60
CA THR A 112 9.66 1.29 12.61
C THR A 112 11.00 1.45 11.89
N ILE A 113 10.95 1.80 10.59
CA ILE A 113 12.17 2.03 9.79
C ILE A 113 12.48 3.53 9.67
N ASP A 114 11.43 4.35 9.66
CA ASP A 114 11.50 5.78 9.44
C ASP A 114 10.63 6.56 10.44
N THR A 115 10.59 7.86 10.30
CA THR A 115 9.83 8.77 11.16
C THR A 115 8.49 9.20 10.56
N SER A 116 8.01 8.49 9.53
CA SER A 116 6.77 8.82 8.80
C SER A 116 5.54 8.05 9.30
N CYS A 117 5.72 7.18 10.31
CA CYS A 117 4.64 6.36 10.86
C CYS A 117 4.32 6.78 12.32
N PRO A 118 3.77 7.98 12.55
CA PRO A 118 3.34 8.36 13.88
C PRO A 118 2.16 7.49 14.34
N ILE A 119 2.26 6.92 15.55
CA ILE A 119 1.20 6.11 16.15
C ILE A 119 0.40 6.99 17.12
N GLY A 120 -0.89 7.12 16.89
CA GLY A 120 -1.86 7.78 17.77
C GLY A 120 -2.90 6.80 18.34
N PRO A 121 -3.87 7.28 19.12
CA PRO A 121 -4.83 6.44 19.86
C PRO A 121 -5.67 5.54 18.96
N GLY A 122 -5.98 5.97 17.75
CA GLY A 122 -6.83 5.23 16.80
C GLY A 122 -6.06 4.47 15.71
N THR A 123 -4.73 4.59 15.66
CA THR A 123 -3.92 4.08 14.54
C THR A 123 -4.10 2.57 14.33
N PHE A 124 -4.01 1.76 15.38
CA PHE A 124 -4.15 0.32 15.25
C PHE A 124 -5.56 -0.10 14.83
N ALA A 125 -6.59 0.57 15.37
CA ALA A 125 -7.98 0.28 14.99
C ALA A 125 -8.23 0.58 13.50
N ALA A 126 -7.75 1.74 13.02
CA ALA A 126 -7.85 2.11 11.60
C ALA A 126 -7.04 1.17 10.69
N ALA A 127 -5.81 0.81 11.08
CA ALA A 127 -5.01 -0.15 10.33
C ALA A 127 -5.67 -1.52 10.24
N CYS A 128 -6.26 -2.02 11.34
CA CYS A 128 -7.04 -3.25 11.33
C CYS A 128 -8.26 -3.16 10.40
N ALA A 129 -9.00 -2.06 10.46
CA ALA A 129 -10.15 -1.83 9.59
C ALA A 129 -9.74 -1.78 8.10
N ALA A 130 -8.62 -1.12 7.76
CA ALA A 130 -8.08 -1.11 6.40
C ALA A 130 -7.76 -2.53 5.90
N THR A 131 -7.22 -3.40 6.75
CA THR A 131 -6.98 -4.81 6.38
C THR A 131 -8.27 -5.60 6.16
N ASP A 132 -9.32 -5.34 6.94
CA ASP A 132 -10.63 -5.95 6.74
C ASP A 132 -11.29 -5.46 5.44
N VAL A 133 -11.10 -4.19 5.07
CA VAL A 133 -11.49 -3.62 3.76
C VAL A 133 -10.79 -4.36 2.62
N ALA A 134 -9.46 -4.53 2.69
CA ALA A 134 -8.68 -5.23 1.66
C ALA A 134 -9.07 -6.72 1.54
N ALA A 135 -9.24 -7.41 2.68
CA ALA A 135 -9.64 -8.81 2.71
C ALA A 135 -11.08 -9.01 2.19
N THR A 136 -12.00 -8.06 2.47
CA THR A 136 -13.37 -8.11 1.93
C THR A 136 -13.37 -7.93 0.42
N ALA A 137 -12.60 -6.97 -0.12
CA ALA A 137 -12.48 -6.81 -1.57
C ALA A 137 -11.90 -8.07 -2.24
N ALA A 138 -10.89 -8.71 -1.62
CA ALA A 138 -10.36 -9.98 -2.09
C ALA A 138 -11.40 -11.11 -2.02
N GLN A 139 -12.23 -11.15 -0.96
CA GLN A 139 -13.31 -12.13 -0.85
C GLN A 139 -14.37 -11.94 -1.93
N LEU A 140 -14.77 -10.70 -2.23
CA LEU A 140 -15.72 -10.41 -3.33
C LEU A 140 -15.21 -10.96 -4.67
N VAL A 141 -13.92 -10.82 -4.95
CA VAL A 141 -13.31 -11.40 -6.16
C VAL A 141 -13.30 -12.93 -6.11
N LEU A 142 -13.01 -13.54 -4.96
CA LEU A 142 -13.10 -15.00 -4.80
C LEU A 142 -14.53 -15.53 -4.92
N ASP A 143 -15.52 -14.71 -4.63
CA ASP A 143 -16.95 -15.04 -4.74
C ASP A 143 -17.51 -14.79 -6.16
N GLY A 144 -16.68 -14.32 -7.09
CA GLY A 144 -16.99 -14.23 -8.52
C GLY A 144 -17.18 -12.81 -9.07
N GLU A 145 -16.90 -11.77 -8.28
CA GLU A 145 -16.79 -10.42 -8.85
C GLU A 145 -15.53 -10.34 -9.75
N ASP A 146 -15.67 -9.74 -10.90
CA ASP A 146 -14.56 -9.54 -11.82
C ASP A 146 -13.49 -8.59 -11.25
N ALA A 147 -13.92 -7.60 -10.49
CA ALA A 147 -13.06 -6.68 -9.77
C ALA A 147 -13.75 -6.06 -8.57
N ALA A 148 -12.94 -5.68 -7.56
CA ALA A 148 -13.37 -4.91 -6.40
C ALA A 148 -12.32 -3.86 -6.05
N TYR A 149 -12.77 -2.74 -5.48
CA TYR A 149 -11.90 -1.69 -4.97
C TYR A 149 -11.95 -1.64 -3.44
N ALA A 150 -10.79 -1.57 -2.81
CA ALA A 150 -10.60 -1.45 -1.38
C ALA A 150 -10.11 -0.03 -1.04
N LEU A 151 -10.95 0.83 -0.47
CA LEU A 151 -10.56 2.15 0.00
C LEU A 151 -9.87 2.00 1.36
N CYS A 152 -8.60 1.57 1.32
CA CYS A 152 -7.78 1.41 2.50
C CYS A 152 -7.19 2.74 2.95
N ARG A 153 -7.28 3.02 4.23
CA ARG A 153 -6.55 4.07 4.95
C ARG A 153 -6.40 3.66 6.43
N PRO A 154 -5.15 3.68 6.99
CA PRO A 154 -3.89 4.06 6.35
C PRO A 154 -3.50 3.14 5.17
N PRO A 155 -2.55 3.58 4.30
CA PRO A 155 -1.99 2.76 3.22
C PRO A 155 -1.17 1.59 3.77
N GLY A 156 -0.68 0.70 2.88
CA GLY A 156 -0.08 -0.54 3.34
C GLY A 156 1.25 -0.94 2.71
N HIS A 157 1.55 -0.58 1.47
CA HIS A 157 2.61 -1.21 0.66
C HIS A 157 4.04 -1.03 1.19
N HIS A 158 4.27 -0.06 2.07
CA HIS A 158 5.57 0.12 2.73
C HIS A 158 5.73 -0.72 4.02
N ALA A 159 4.64 -1.27 4.60
CA ALA A 159 4.71 -2.09 5.80
C ALA A 159 5.29 -3.47 5.49
N TYR A 160 6.38 -3.83 6.19
CA TYR A 160 7.01 -5.16 6.15
C TYR A 160 6.27 -6.14 7.06
N ARG A 161 6.78 -7.38 7.12
CA ARG A 161 6.26 -8.41 8.02
C ARG A 161 6.18 -7.95 9.47
N ASP A 162 7.11 -7.11 9.92
CA ASP A 162 7.26 -6.70 11.32
C ASP A 162 7.79 -5.27 11.50
N LEU A 163 7.64 -4.42 10.46
CA LEU A 163 8.10 -3.03 10.46
C LEU A 163 7.09 -2.12 9.78
N ALA A 164 6.76 -1.00 10.44
CA ALA A 164 6.05 0.13 9.84
C ALA A 164 7.02 1.03 9.07
N SER A 165 6.55 1.63 7.98
CA SER A 165 7.30 2.54 7.12
C SER A 165 6.35 3.37 6.26
N GLY A 166 6.72 4.59 5.88
CA GLY A 166 6.04 5.37 4.84
C GLY A 166 4.52 5.49 5.02
N PHE A 167 4.03 5.89 6.19
CA PHE A 167 2.62 5.96 6.56
C PHE A 167 1.90 4.60 6.71
N CYS A 168 2.58 3.48 6.45
CA CYS A 168 2.00 2.14 6.42
C CYS A 168 2.28 1.36 7.71
N PHE A 169 1.24 0.78 8.30
CA PHE A 169 1.32 -0.04 9.51
C PHE A 169 1.07 -1.53 9.22
N LEU A 170 0.02 -1.85 8.48
CA LEU A 170 -0.29 -3.20 8.03
C LEU A 170 -0.38 -3.21 6.50
N ASN A 171 0.18 -4.23 5.86
CA ASN A 171 0.28 -4.27 4.40
C ASN A 171 -1.04 -4.78 3.77
N ASN A 172 -1.91 -3.86 3.40
CA ASN A 172 -3.23 -4.15 2.83
C ASN A 172 -3.13 -4.96 1.54
N SER A 173 -2.24 -4.58 0.63
CA SER A 173 -2.02 -5.27 -0.65
C SER A 173 -1.48 -6.68 -0.46
N ALA A 174 -0.56 -6.89 0.47
CA ALA A 174 -0.06 -8.22 0.81
C ALA A 174 -1.14 -9.10 1.46
N ILE A 175 -2.01 -8.51 2.30
CA ILE A 175 -3.13 -9.22 2.93
C ILE A 175 -4.17 -9.63 1.89
N ALA A 176 -4.51 -8.75 0.93
CA ALA A 176 -5.38 -9.10 -0.19
C ALA A 176 -4.79 -10.24 -1.02
N ALA A 177 -3.49 -10.18 -1.35
CA ALA A 177 -2.81 -11.24 -2.09
C ALA A 177 -2.79 -12.56 -1.32
N ALA A 178 -2.47 -12.54 -0.01
CA ALA A 178 -2.50 -13.72 0.84
C ALA A 178 -3.92 -14.31 0.99
N HIS A 179 -4.97 -13.47 0.88
CA HIS A 179 -6.36 -13.92 0.88
C HIS A 179 -6.72 -14.59 -0.45
N LEU A 180 -6.36 -14.00 -1.58
CA LEU A 180 -6.55 -14.61 -2.91
C LEU A 180 -5.80 -15.94 -3.05
N ARG A 181 -4.63 -16.09 -2.40
CA ARG A 181 -3.86 -17.33 -2.35
C ARG A 181 -4.60 -18.51 -1.71
N LEU A 182 -5.71 -18.29 -1.05
CA LEU A 182 -6.54 -19.39 -0.52
C LEU A 182 -7.18 -20.24 -1.63
N ARG A 183 -7.36 -19.68 -2.84
CA ARG A 183 -7.94 -20.39 -4.00
C ARG A 183 -7.07 -20.37 -5.25
N HIS A 184 -6.12 -19.44 -5.39
CA HIS A 184 -5.24 -19.36 -6.55
C HIS A 184 -3.83 -19.85 -6.19
N GLU A 185 -3.23 -20.71 -6.99
CA GLU A 185 -1.86 -21.21 -6.78
C GLU A 185 -0.80 -20.12 -6.93
N ARG A 186 -1.06 -19.10 -7.73
CA ARG A 186 -0.20 -17.93 -7.95
C ARG A 186 -1.03 -16.67 -8.01
N VAL A 187 -0.50 -15.59 -7.43
CA VAL A 187 -1.09 -14.25 -7.45
C VAL A 187 -0.02 -13.25 -7.84
N ALA A 188 -0.37 -12.22 -8.62
CA ALA A 188 0.52 -11.10 -8.88
C ALA A 188 0.06 -9.87 -8.10
N ILE A 189 1.02 -9.06 -7.65
CA ILE A 189 0.80 -7.71 -7.15
C ILE A 189 1.47 -6.75 -8.12
N LEU A 190 0.68 -5.85 -8.72
CA LEU A 190 1.15 -4.76 -9.55
C LEU A 190 1.02 -3.47 -8.73
N ASP A 191 2.14 -2.91 -8.33
CA ASP A 191 2.21 -1.65 -7.59
C ASP A 191 2.43 -0.51 -8.58
N VAL A 192 1.47 0.41 -8.62
CA VAL A 192 1.47 1.59 -9.50
C VAL A 192 1.59 2.91 -8.73
N ASP A 193 1.83 2.83 -7.42
CA ASP A 193 2.19 3.97 -6.57
C ASP A 193 3.51 4.62 -7.05
N VAL A 194 3.66 5.93 -6.82
CA VAL A 194 4.90 6.62 -7.18
C VAL A 194 6.10 6.15 -6.38
N HIS A 195 5.85 5.62 -5.16
CA HIS A 195 6.87 5.06 -4.30
C HIS A 195 7.01 3.55 -4.55
N HIS A 196 8.21 3.03 -4.37
CA HIS A 196 8.40 1.58 -4.37
C HIS A 196 7.72 0.92 -3.18
N GLY A 197 6.94 -0.14 -3.41
CA GLY A 197 6.31 -0.96 -2.37
C GLY A 197 7.30 -1.88 -1.65
N ASN A 198 8.26 -1.29 -0.94
CA ASN A 198 9.37 -2.01 -0.29
C ASN A 198 8.90 -3.02 0.78
N GLY A 199 7.80 -2.74 1.46
CA GLY A 199 7.20 -3.68 2.40
C GLY A 199 6.63 -4.91 1.71
N THR A 200 5.89 -4.70 0.63
CA THR A 200 5.35 -5.78 -0.21
C THR A 200 6.46 -6.64 -0.79
N GLN A 201 7.49 -6.01 -1.38
CA GLN A 201 8.69 -6.72 -1.83
C GLN A 201 9.32 -7.54 -0.70
N GLY A 202 9.53 -6.95 0.48
CA GLY A 202 10.17 -7.63 1.60
C GLY A 202 9.37 -8.83 2.14
N ILE A 203 8.04 -8.77 2.12
CA ILE A 203 7.15 -9.87 2.55
C ILE A 203 7.25 -11.07 1.59
N PHE A 204 7.32 -10.81 0.27
CA PHE A 204 7.26 -11.87 -0.74
C PHE A 204 8.60 -12.19 -1.41
N TYR A 205 9.72 -11.60 -0.96
CA TYR A 205 11.01 -11.66 -1.64
C TYR A 205 11.57 -13.07 -1.87
N GLU A 206 11.24 -14.01 -1.00
CA GLU A 206 11.64 -15.42 -1.10
C GLU A 206 10.48 -16.36 -1.51
N ARG A 207 9.36 -15.80 -1.94
CA ARG A 207 8.15 -16.56 -2.27
C ARG A 207 7.95 -16.68 -3.79
N PRO A 208 7.96 -17.94 -4.33
CA PRO A 208 7.77 -18.17 -5.77
C PRO A 208 6.30 -18.12 -6.21
N ASP A 209 5.35 -18.06 -5.29
CA ASP A 209 3.91 -18.13 -5.53
C ASP A 209 3.22 -16.75 -5.57
N VAL A 210 3.97 -15.68 -5.26
CA VAL A 210 3.51 -14.29 -5.39
C VAL A 210 4.54 -13.50 -6.19
N LEU A 211 4.15 -13.02 -7.36
CA LEU A 211 4.96 -12.09 -8.15
C LEU A 211 4.71 -10.66 -7.66
N THR A 212 5.75 -9.94 -7.33
CA THR A 212 5.69 -8.50 -7.04
C THR A 212 6.28 -7.70 -8.20
N VAL A 213 5.51 -6.77 -8.75
CA VAL A 213 5.93 -5.86 -9.81
C VAL A 213 5.66 -4.43 -9.34
N SER A 214 6.65 -3.57 -9.35
CA SER A 214 6.48 -2.16 -8.95
C SER A 214 7.03 -1.22 -10.01
N ILE A 215 6.21 -0.23 -10.43
CA ILE A 215 6.57 0.86 -11.34
C ILE A 215 6.59 2.14 -10.51
N HIS A 216 7.74 2.72 -10.28
CA HIS A 216 7.91 3.80 -9.31
C HIS A 216 9.00 4.79 -9.74
N ALA A 217 9.04 5.94 -9.08
CA ALA A 217 10.10 6.92 -9.29
C ALA A 217 11.46 6.36 -8.84
N ASP A 218 12.53 6.65 -9.58
CA ASP A 218 13.88 6.11 -9.34
C ASP A 218 14.33 6.34 -7.89
N PRO A 219 14.57 5.27 -7.11
CA PRO A 219 14.97 5.36 -5.72
C PRO A 219 16.34 6.03 -5.50
N ALA A 220 17.15 6.18 -6.53
CA ALA A 220 18.37 6.99 -6.42
C ALA A 220 18.07 8.46 -6.10
N PHE A 221 16.86 8.94 -6.40
CA PHE A 221 16.44 10.35 -6.26
C PHE A 221 15.15 10.54 -5.47
N PHE A 222 14.41 9.46 -5.21
CA PHE A 222 13.09 9.49 -4.59
C PHE A 222 12.95 8.46 -3.45
N ASN A 223 12.01 8.71 -2.50
CA ASN A 223 11.75 7.76 -1.42
C ASN A 223 11.30 6.39 -2.03
N PRO A 224 11.74 5.24 -1.46
CA PRO A 224 12.43 5.01 -0.19
C PRO A 224 13.97 5.02 -0.25
N PHE A 225 14.60 5.45 -1.30
CA PHE A 225 16.05 5.63 -1.53
C PHE A 225 16.91 4.36 -1.47
N VAL A 226 16.58 3.40 -0.63
CA VAL A 226 17.41 2.21 -0.34
C VAL A 226 16.85 0.90 -0.90
N TRP A 227 15.65 0.91 -1.46
CA TRP A 227 14.98 -0.22 -2.11
C TRP A 227 14.29 0.21 -3.40
N GLY A 228 14.03 -0.76 -4.29
CA GLY A 228 13.33 -0.52 -5.55
C GLY A 228 14.26 -0.48 -6.76
N TYR A 229 15.50 -0.91 -6.60
CA TYR A 229 16.45 -0.94 -7.71
C TYR A 229 16.15 -2.12 -8.66
N ALA A 230 16.38 -1.92 -9.96
CA ALA A 230 16.06 -2.90 -11.01
C ALA A 230 16.81 -4.25 -10.87
N HIS A 231 17.92 -4.29 -10.13
CA HIS A 231 18.67 -5.51 -9.87
C HIS A 231 18.09 -6.38 -8.74
N GLU A 232 17.14 -5.88 -7.94
CA GLU A 232 16.46 -6.62 -6.89
C GLU A 232 15.41 -7.54 -7.53
N ARG A 233 15.69 -8.84 -7.59
CA ARG A 233 14.94 -9.80 -8.38
C ARG A 233 14.34 -10.95 -7.57
N GLY A 234 14.23 -10.79 -6.23
CA GLY A 234 13.90 -11.87 -5.31
C GLY A 234 15.12 -12.66 -4.84
N ALA A 235 14.94 -13.56 -3.89
CA ALA A 235 15.99 -14.40 -3.32
C ALA A 235 15.50 -15.85 -3.10
N GLY A 236 16.44 -16.78 -2.98
CA GLY A 236 16.12 -18.18 -2.72
C GLY A 236 15.07 -18.74 -3.69
N PRO A 237 14.00 -19.38 -3.19
CA PRO A 237 12.92 -19.90 -4.02
C PRO A 237 12.18 -18.83 -4.82
N GLY A 238 12.14 -17.58 -4.33
CA GLY A 238 11.49 -16.43 -4.95
C GLY A 238 12.34 -15.71 -6.01
N LEU A 239 13.54 -16.22 -6.35
CA LEU A 239 14.36 -15.59 -7.36
C LEU A 239 13.64 -15.53 -8.72
N GLY A 240 13.47 -14.32 -9.26
CA GLY A 240 12.71 -14.06 -10.48
C GLY A 240 11.24 -13.69 -10.23
N ALA A 241 10.74 -13.79 -9.00
CA ALA A 241 9.38 -13.40 -8.63
C ALA A 241 9.27 -11.94 -8.12
N ASN A 242 10.26 -11.11 -8.40
CA ASN A 242 10.24 -9.66 -8.13
C ASN A 242 10.74 -8.89 -9.35
N LEU A 243 10.03 -7.83 -9.72
CA LEU A 243 10.40 -6.92 -10.80
C LEU A 243 10.23 -5.46 -10.38
N ASN A 244 11.31 -4.71 -10.34
CA ASN A 244 11.32 -3.27 -10.13
C ASN A 244 11.59 -2.54 -11.44
N ILE A 245 10.75 -1.54 -11.74
CA ILE A 245 10.84 -0.68 -12.93
C ILE A 245 10.96 0.77 -12.46
N PRO A 246 12.15 1.21 -12.04
CA PRO A 246 12.39 2.59 -11.64
C PRO A 246 12.32 3.52 -12.87
N LEU A 247 11.59 4.62 -12.72
CA LEU A 247 11.38 5.62 -13.76
C LEU A 247 12.09 6.93 -13.40
N PRO A 248 12.67 7.63 -14.38
CA PRO A 248 13.17 8.99 -14.17
C PRO A 248 12.10 9.90 -13.59
N LEU A 249 12.49 10.81 -12.69
CA LEU A 249 11.56 11.80 -12.14
C LEU A 249 10.85 12.56 -13.27
N ARG A 250 9.58 12.89 -13.04
CA ARG A 250 8.72 13.60 -13.99
C ARG A 250 8.40 12.81 -15.27
N THR A 251 8.61 11.47 -15.28
CA THR A 251 8.10 10.63 -16.37
C THR A 251 6.58 10.78 -16.47
N GLY A 252 6.11 11.14 -17.67
CA GLY A 252 4.69 11.29 -18.01
C GLY A 252 4.07 10.01 -18.57
N ASP A 253 2.85 10.15 -19.12
CA ASP A 253 1.97 9.05 -19.53
C ASP A 253 2.64 8.01 -20.43
N ASP A 254 3.30 8.44 -21.50
CA ASP A 254 3.85 7.49 -22.50
C ASP A 254 5.02 6.68 -21.94
N GLY A 255 5.91 7.31 -21.16
CA GLY A 255 7.00 6.61 -20.48
C GLY A 255 6.46 5.63 -19.43
N TYR A 256 5.43 6.02 -18.68
CA TYR A 256 4.78 5.15 -17.71
C TYR A 256 4.12 3.94 -18.38
N LEU A 257 3.41 4.14 -19.49
CA LEU A 257 2.76 3.04 -20.22
C LEU A 257 3.75 2.10 -20.91
N GLN A 258 4.92 2.58 -21.30
CA GLN A 258 6.00 1.70 -21.78
C GLN A 258 6.48 0.77 -20.65
N ALA A 259 6.66 1.29 -19.44
CA ALA A 259 7.01 0.50 -18.25
C ALA A 259 5.89 -0.50 -17.91
N LEU A 260 4.64 -0.06 -17.96
CA LEU A 260 3.49 -0.94 -17.73
C LEU A 260 3.43 -2.10 -18.73
N GLY A 261 3.77 -1.87 -20.00
CA GLY A 261 3.90 -2.94 -20.99
C GLY A 261 4.98 -3.97 -20.67
N VAL A 262 6.04 -3.61 -19.94
CA VAL A 262 7.03 -4.57 -19.41
C VAL A 262 6.41 -5.39 -18.27
N ALA A 263 5.69 -4.71 -17.35
CA ALA A 263 4.97 -5.35 -16.25
C ALA A 263 3.93 -6.36 -16.75
N GLU A 264 3.11 -5.99 -17.76
CA GLU A 264 2.11 -6.86 -18.39
C GLU A 264 2.74 -8.16 -18.91
N ARG A 265 3.83 -8.07 -19.66
CA ARG A 265 4.53 -9.28 -20.17
C ARG A 265 5.04 -10.18 -19.06
N THR A 266 5.56 -9.61 -17.98
CA THR A 266 6.06 -10.36 -16.83
C THR A 266 4.93 -11.04 -16.08
N ILE A 267 3.80 -10.36 -15.87
CA ILE A 267 2.60 -10.92 -15.22
C ILE A 267 2.04 -12.06 -16.09
N HIS A 268 1.94 -11.88 -17.41
CA HIS A 268 1.50 -12.95 -18.32
C HIS A 268 2.41 -14.18 -18.25
N ALA A 269 3.73 -13.98 -18.24
CA ALA A 269 4.69 -15.09 -18.16
C ALA A 269 4.62 -15.82 -16.80
N PHE A 270 4.30 -15.11 -15.72
CA PHE A 270 4.10 -15.71 -14.41
C PHE A 270 2.77 -16.50 -14.33
N ALA A 271 1.80 -16.20 -15.16
CA ALA A 271 0.47 -16.82 -15.24
C ALA A 271 -0.26 -16.92 -13.88
N PRO A 272 -0.51 -15.79 -13.18
CA PRO A 272 -1.25 -15.79 -11.93
C PRO A 272 -2.75 -16.06 -12.17
N GLY A 273 -3.45 -16.57 -11.16
CA GLY A 273 -4.90 -16.75 -11.20
C GLY A 273 -5.68 -15.50 -10.81
N ALA A 274 -5.04 -14.52 -10.17
CA ALA A 274 -5.64 -13.25 -9.77
C ALA A 274 -4.58 -12.15 -9.64
N LEU A 275 -5.02 -10.90 -9.67
CA LEU A 275 -4.20 -9.69 -9.58
C LEU A 275 -4.62 -8.83 -8.39
N VAL A 276 -3.64 -8.35 -7.64
CA VAL A 276 -3.80 -7.21 -6.74
C VAL A 276 -3.12 -6.00 -7.39
N VAL A 277 -3.81 -4.87 -7.45
CA VAL A 277 -3.22 -3.60 -7.87
C VAL A 277 -3.08 -2.74 -6.62
N ALA A 278 -1.84 -2.52 -6.16
CA ALA A 278 -1.53 -1.50 -5.17
C ALA A 278 -1.66 -0.14 -5.86
N LEU A 279 -2.81 0.50 -5.67
CA LEU A 279 -3.21 1.67 -6.43
C LEU A 279 -2.83 2.95 -5.70
N GLY A 280 -1.62 3.47 -5.95
CA GLY A 280 -1.27 4.84 -5.65
C GLY A 280 -1.74 5.79 -6.75
N LEU A 281 -2.24 6.96 -6.37
CA LEU A 281 -2.61 8.04 -7.28
C LEU A 281 -1.62 9.20 -7.22
N ASP A 282 -0.54 9.05 -6.47
CA ASP A 282 0.54 10.01 -6.28
C ASP A 282 1.58 10.04 -7.41
N ALA A 283 1.48 9.12 -8.39
CA ALA A 283 2.16 9.27 -9.68
C ALA A 283 1.66 10.48 -10.49
N SER A 284 0.59 11.15 -10.02
CA SER A 284 -0.04 12.32 -10.66
C SER A 284 0.91 13.51 -10.76
N GLU A 285 0.82 14.23 -11.89
CA GLU A 285 1.53 15.50 -12.11
C GLU A 285 1.18 16.61 -11.11
N HIS A 286 0.02 16.50 -10.44
CA HIS A 286 -0.50 17.43 -9.44
C HIS A 286 -0.39 16.92 -7.99
N ASP A 287 0.25 15.77 -7.77
CA ASP A 287 0.48 15.29 -6.41
C ASP A 287 1.54 16.15 -5.68
N PRO A 288 1.32 16.50 -4.42
CA PRO A 288 2.26 17.32 -3.66
C PRO A 288 3.64 16.68 -3.48
N LEU A 289 3.79 15.36 -3.62
CA LEU A 289 5.08 14.67 -3.56
C LEU A 289 5.86 14.74 -4.88
N ALA A 290 5.20 15.00 -6.02
CA ALA A 290 5.79 15.40 -7.30
C ALA A 290 6.87 14.46 -7.87
N GLY A 291 6.73 13.13 -7.71
CA GLY A 291 7.69 12.15 -8.22
C GLY A 291 7.61 11.94 -9.74
N LEU A 292 6.42 11.62 -10.24
CA LEU A 292 6.13 11.40 -11.66
C LEU A 292 5.19 12.49 -12.21
N ALA A 293 4.72 12.35 -13.45
CA ALA A 293 3.86 13.34 -14.10
C ALA A 293 2.74 12.68 -14.94
N VAL A 294 2.06 11.71 -14.33
CA VAL A 294 0.91 11.04 -14.95
C VAL A 294 -0.29 11.97 -14.91
N THR A 295 -0.95 12.17 -16.07
CA THR A 295 -2.17 12.97 -16.19
C THR A 295 -3.42 12.17 -15.79
N THR A 296 -4.55 12.85 -15.56
CA THR A 296 -5.85 12.17 -15.35
C THR A 296 -6.20 11.27 -16.54
N ALA A 297 -5.89 11.67 -17.77
CA ALA A 297 -6.05 10.84 -18.96
C ALA A 297 -5.07 9.65 -18.97
N GLY A 298 -3.86 9.82 -18.45
CA GLY A 298 -2.88 8.77 -18.25
C GLY A 298 -3.41 7.68 -17.30
N PHE A 299 -4.03 8.06 -16.19
CA PHE A 299 -4.67 7.09 -15.27
C PHE A 299 -5.75 6.24 -15.97
N ARG A 300 -6.55 6.83 -16.86
CA ARG A 300 -7.51 6.06 -17.66
C ARG A 300 -6.82 5.02 -18.55
N ARG A 301 -5.73 5.39 -19.20
CA ARG A 301 -4.92 4.48 -20.04
C ARG A 301 -4.27 3.37 -19.18
N ILE A 302 -3.83 3.69 -17.97
CA ILE A 302 -3.31 2.70 -16.99
C ILE A 302 -4.41 1.70 -16.63
N GLY A 303 -5.61 2.17 -16.27
CA GLY A 303 -6.75 1.29 -15.99
C GLY A 303 -7.08 0.36 -17.14
N ALA A 304 -7.15 0.90 -18.37
CA ALA A 304 -7.39 0.11 -19.58
C ALA A 304 -6.28 -0.93 -19.84
N ALA A 305 -5.03 -0.62 -19.53
CA ALA A 305 -3.91 -1.55 -19.64
C ALA A 305 -4.02 -2.70 -18.64
N ILE A 306 -4.36 -2.39 -17.39
CA ILE A 306 -4.60 -3.40 -16.35
C ILE A 306 -5.75 -4.35 -16.74
N ALA A 307 -6.85 -3.81 -17.31
CA ALA A 307 -7.99 -4.61 -17.77
C ALA A 307 -7.61 -5.66 -18.81
N ARG A 308 -6.68 -5.32 -19.74
CA ARG A 308 -6.19 -6.25 -20.78
C ARG A 308 -5.46 -7.48 -20.25
N LEU A 309 -5.02 -7.48 -18.97
CA LEU A 309 -4.50 -8.68 -18.33
C LEU A 309 -5.57 -9.77 -18.18
N GLY A 310 -6.86 -9.44 -18.20
CA GLY A 310 -7.97 -10.38 -18.16
C GLY A 310 -8.10 -11.16 -16.85
N LEU A 311 -7.48 -10.69 -15.77
CA LEU A 311 -7.43 -11.36 -14.47
C LEU A 311 -8.50 -10.83 -13.51
N PRO A 312 -9.09 -11.67 -12.63
CA PRO A 312 -9.84 -11.19 -11.48
C PRO A 312 -8.96 -10.24 -10.66
N THR A 313 -9.45 -9.03 -10.36
CA THR A 313 -8.58 -7.94 -9.89
C THR A 313 -9.10 -7.28 -8.60
N VAL A 314 -8.22 -7.11 -7.63
CA VAL A 314 -8.48 -6.30 -6.43
C VAL A 314 -7.63 -5.02 -6.51
N PHE A 315 -8.28 -3.86 -6.56
CA PHE A 315 -7.61 -2.57 -6.39
C PHE A 315 -7.54 -2.22 -4.91
N VAL A 316 -6.34 -1.97 -4.40
CA VAL A 316 -6.10 -1.58 -3.01
C VAL A 316 -5.54 -0.17 -2.99
N GLN A 317 -6.26 0.78 -2.41
CA GLN A 317 -5.80 2.16 -2.30
C GLN A 317 -4.53 2.26 -1.46
N GLU A 318 -3.52 2.88 -2.02
CA GLU A 318 -2.26 3.23 -1.37
C GLU A 318 -2.08 4.76 -1.31
N GLY A 319 -1.06 5.32 -1.92
CA GLY A 319 -0.80 6.76 -1.97
C GLY A 319 -1.78 7.57 -2.83
N GLY A 320 -1.50 8.83 -2.99
CA GLY A 320 -2.35 9.85 -3.58
C GLY A 320 -2.83 10.83 -2.51
N TYR A 321 -2.33 12.05 -2.57
CA TYR A 321 -2.49 13.02 -1.50
C TYR A 321 -3.39 14.19 -1.93
N LEU A 322 -3.73 15.09 -0.99
CA LEU A 322 -4.75 16.11 -1.20
C LEU A 322 -4.40 17.00 -2.39
N SER A 323 -5.19 16.86 -3.44
CA SER A 323 -5.18 17.67 -4.65
C SER A 323 -6.60 17.76 -5.20
N GLU A 324 -6.88 18.80 -5.97
CA GLU A 324 -8.22 19.02 -6.56
C GLU A 324 -8.64 17.89 -7.53
N ILE A 325 -7.67 17.12 -8.04
CA ILE A 325 -7.91 16.07 -9.02
C ILE A 325 -7.81 14.64 -8.47
N LEU A 326 -7.56 14.45 -7.16
CA LEU A 326 -7.39 13.12 -6.58
C LEU A 326 -8.59 12.20 -6.88
N GLY A 327 -9.81 12.67 -6.63
CA GLY A 327 -11.04 11.92 -6.94
C GLY A 327 -11.24 11.68 -8.43
N ALA A 328 -10.89 12.67 -9.29
CA ALA A 328 -10.95 12.52 -10.74
C ALA A 328 -9.97 11.48 -11.27
N ASN A 329 -8.77 11.40 -10.70
CA ASN A 329 -7.79 10.36 -11.05
C ASN A 329 -8.30 8.96 -10.70
N LEU A 330 -8.92 8.78 -9.52
CA LEU A 330 -9.55 7.52 -9.15
C LEU A 330 -10.67 7.16 -10.14
N THR A 331 -11.60 8.07 -10.39
CA THR A 331 -12.68 7.84 -11.36
C THR A 331 -12.11 7.46 -12.74
N SER A 332 -11.04 8.11 -13.16
CA SER A 332 -10.42 7.89 -14.47
C SER A 332 -9.79 6.51 -14.60
N VAL A 333 -9.01 6.05 -13.60
CA VAL A 333 -8.38 4.72 -13.66
C VAL A 333 -9.42 3.60 -13.60
N LEU A 334 -10.44 3.71 -12.74
CA LEU A 334 -11.49 2.70 -12.62
C LEU A 334 -12.37 2.65 -13.88
N ALA A 335 -12.74 3.81 -14.44
CA ALA A 335 -13.49 3.87 -15.70
C ALA A 335 -12.70 3.27 -16.87
N GLY A 336 -11.39 3.58 -16.98
CA GLY A 336 -10.53 2.97 -17.99
C GLY A 336 -10.46 1.45 -17.88
N PHE A 337 -10.43 0.92 -16.66
CA PHE A 337 -10.48 -0.53 -16.42
C PHE A 337 -11.82 -1.14 -16.81
N GLU A 338 -12.94 -0.55 -16.39
CA GLU A 338 -14.29 -1.10 -16.67
C GLU A 338 -14.66 -1.05 -18.15
N GLU A 339 -14.24 -0.03 -18.88
CA GLU A 339 -14.53 0.12 -20.31
C GLU A 339 -13.71 -0.80 -21.22
N ALA A 340 -12.54 -1.23 -20.75
CA ALA A 340 -11.62 -2.07 -21.53
C ALA A 340 -11.76 -3.57 -21.23
N ARG A 341 -12.59 -3.92 -20.27
CA ARG A 341 -12.88 -5.28 -19.87
C ARG A 341 -14.12 -5.81 -20.60
#